data_0b4793911a2619df836206b30b90c572
#
_entry.id   0b4793911a2619df836206b30b90c572
#
_cell.length_a   1.000
_cell.length_b   1.000
_cell.length_c   1.000
_cell.angle_alpha   90.00
_cell.angle_beta   90.00
_cell.angle_gamma   90.00
#
_symmetry.space_group_name_H-M   'P 1'
#
loop_
_entity.id
_entity.type
_entity.pdbx_description
1 polymer ?
#
loop_
_entity_poly.entity_id
_entity_poly.type
_entity_poly.pdbx_seq_one_letter_code
_entity_poly.pdbx_strand_id
1 'polypeptide(L)'
;MAAYRAMWSDLTAVSAAPDPQAPRLEEHATAGALELMKYGIRKAVKEGVVTKGTPHLAPTVVSARDGKVVIRDCVDGTHWLEYKLNGKLKNDVPGSHFKADATVQRTKGIWKVTHLYMDDSGTC
;
A
#
# COMPACT_ATOMS: atom_id res chain seq x y z
N MET A 1 -13.87 3.51 -3.47
CA MET A 1 -13.09 4.00 -2.32
C MET A 1 -12.85 2.93 -1.26
N ALA A 2 -13.87 2.14 -0.94
CA ALA A 2 -13.70 1.05 0.05
C ALA A 2 -12.61 0.05 -0.33
N ALA A 3 -12.53 -0.36 -1.60
CA ALA A 3 -11.50 -1.31 -2.06
C ALA A 3 -10.09 -0.73 -1.91
N TYR A 4 -9.91 0.55 -2.16
CA TYR A 4 -8.63 1.22 -1.99
C TYR A 4 -8.18 1.20 -0.53
N ARG A 5 -9.07 1.56 0.38
CA ARG A 5 -8.77 1.54 1.82
C ARG A 5 -8.52 0.12 2.32
N ALA A 6 -9.29 -0.86 1.83
CA ALA A 6 -9.11 -2.27 2.17
C ALA A 6 -7.76 -2.80 1.69
N MET A 7 -7.34 -2.41 0.49
CA MET A 7 -6.01 -2.77 -0.02
C MET A 7 -4.90 -2.26 0.92
N TRP A 8 -4.98 -1.01 1.38
CA TRP A 8 -4.00 -0.47 2.32
C TRP A 8 -4.02 -1.21 3.65
N SER A 9 -5.20 -1.59 4.13
CA SER A 9 -5.34 -2.40 5.34
C SER A 9 -4.67 -3.76 5.18
N ASP A 10 -4.84 -4.40 4.02
CA ASP A 10 -4.19 -5.66 3.70
C ASP A 10 -2.66 -5.52 3.67
N LEU A 11 -2.18 -4.50 3.00
CA LEU A 11 -0.74 -4.23 2.90
C LEU A 11 -0.14 -3.94 4.27
N THR A 12 -0.82 -3.16 5.10
CA THR A 12 -0.39 -2.83 6.44
C THR A 12 -0.26 -4.09 7.30
N ALA A 13 -1.25 -4.98 7.23
CA ALA A 13 -1.24 -6.23 8.00
C ALA A 13 -0.11 -7.16 7.53
N VAL A 14 0.07 -7.32 6.23
CA VAL A 14 1.10 -8.21 5.69
C VAL A 14 2.50 -7.63 5.92
N SER A 15 2.64 -6.30 5.90
CA SER A 15 3.94 -5.65 6.14
C SER A 15 4.47 -5.88 7.56
N ALA A 16 3.59 -6.12 8.53
CA ALA A 16 3.98 -6.40 9.92
C ALA A 16 4.59 -7.81 10.08
N ALA A 17 4.25 -8.73 9.19
CA ALA A 17 4.81 -10.09 9.13
C ALA A 17 4.96 -10.48 7.67
N PRO A 18 5.98 -9.98 6.97
CA PRO A 18 6.05 -10.06 5.51
C PRO A 18 6.09 -11.49 4.97
N ASP A 19 5.12 -11.79 4.10
CA ASP A 19 5.02 -13.05 3.36
C ASP A 19 4.49 -12.74 1.96
N PRO A 20 5.33 -12.86 0.92
CA PRO A 20 4.88 -12.56 -0.45
C PRO A 20 3.77 -13.47 -0.96
N GLN A 21 3.55 -14.62 -0.30
CA GLN A 21 2.52 -15.57 -0.65
C GLN A 21 1.23 -15.38 0.16
N ALA A 22 1.16 -14.36 1.02
CA ALA A 22 -0.01 -14.12 1.86
C ALA A 22 -1.27 -13.93 0.99
N PRO A 23 -2.31 -14.76 1.15
CA PRO A 23 -3.53 -14.65 0.33
C PRO A 23 -4.21 -13.30 0.47
N ARG A 24 -4.05 -12.64 1.61
CA ARG A 24 -4.65 -11.35 1.87
C ARG A 24 -4.24 -10.27 0.85
N LEU A 25 -3.04 -10.38 0.25
CA LEU A 25 -2.58 -9.43 -0.75
C LEU A 25 -3.49 -9.42 -1.99
N GLU A 26 -4.17 -10.54 -2.29
CA GLU A 26 -5.01 -10.67 -3.48
C GLU A 26 -6.47 -10.31 -3.23
N GLU A 27 -6.86 -10.02 -1.99
CA GLU A 27 -8.26 -9.77 -1.67
C GLU A 27 -8.81 -8.50 -2.32
N HIS A 28 -8.01 -7.43 -2.37
CA HIS A 28 -8.47 -6.13 -2.87
C HIS A 28 -7.57 -5.54 -3.94
N ALA A 29 -6.60 -6.29 -4.44
CA ALA A 29 -5.66 -5.84 -5.46
C ALA A 29 -5.43 -6.93 -6.50
N THR A 30 -5.16 -6.51 -7.73
CA THR A 30 -4.84 -7.40 -8.83
C THR A 30 -3.93 -6.65 -9.82
N ALA A 31 -3.44 -7.36 -10.84
CA ALA A 31 -2.60 -6.78 -11.90
C ALA A 31 -1.41 -5.98 -11.33
N GLY A 32 -1.16 -4.79 -11.85
CA GLY A 32 0.00 -3.98 -11.45
C GLY A 32 0.03 -3.60 -9.98
N ALA A 33 -1.14 -3.37 -9.36
CA ALA A 33 -1.20 -3.07 -7.93
C ALA A 33 -0.73 -4.26 -7.10
N LEU A 34 -1.19 -5.46 -7.41
CA LEU A 34 -0.78 -6.68 -6.72
C LEU A 34 0.72 -6.93 -6.89
N GLU A 35 1.24 -6.73 -8.11
CA GLU A 35 2.67 -6.91 -8.37
C GLU A 35 3.53 -5.93 -7.56
N LEU A 36 3.10 -4.68 -7.45
CA LEU A 36 3.81 -3.70 -6.64
C LEU A 36 3.82 -4.08 -5.16
N MET A 37 2.68 -4.53 -4.63
CA MET A 37 2.59 -4.98 -3.24
C MET A 37 3.51 -6.16 -2.98
N LYS A 38 3.49 -7.16 -3.85
CA LYS A 38 4.36 -8.34 -3.73
C LYS A 38 5.84 -7.97 -3.82
N TYR A 39 6.18 -7.06 -4.72
CA TYR A 39 7.55 -6.55 -4.83
C TYR A 39 8.03 -5.94 -3.52
N GLY A 40 7.23 -5.07 -2.91
CA GLY A 40 7.56 -4.44 -1.64
C GLY A 40 7.72 -5.46 -0.51
N ILE A 41 6.84 -6.46 -0.45
CA ILE A 41 6.91 -7.51 0.57
C ILE A 41 8.14 -8.41 0.36
N ARG A 42 8.45 -8.79 -0.89
CA ARG A 42 9.67 -9.56 -1.19
C ARG A 42 10.92 -8.79 -0.79
N LYS A 43 10.94 -7.50 -1.05
CA LYS A 43 12.06 -6.64 -0.67
C LYS A 43 12.24 -6.59 0.86
N ALA A 44 11.13 -6.49 1.59
CA ALA A 44 11.16 -6.50 3.06
C ALA A 44 11.73 -7.81 3.60
N VAL A 45 11.33 -8.94 3.04
CA VAL A 45 11.86 -10.26 3.42
C VAL A 45 13.36 -10.32 3.13
N LYS A 46 13.79 -9.87 1.96
CA LYS A 46 15.20 -9.89 1.57
C LYS A 46 16.06 -9.03 2.48
N GLU A 47 15.56 -7.85 2.86
CA GLU A 47 16.29 -6.93 3.73
C GLU A 47 16.16 -7.25 5.22
N GLY A 48 15.31 -8.20 5.58
CA GLY A 48 15.09 -8.58 6.97
C GLY A 48 14.42 -7.48 7.78
N VAL A 49 13.40 -6.82 7.22
CA VAL A 49 12.67 -5.74 7.88
C VAL A 49 11.18 -6.06 7.95
N VAL A 50 10.53 -5.46 8.94
CA VAL A 50 9.07 -5.45 9.07
C VAL A 50 8.62 -4.00 9.15
N THR A 51 7.40 -3.71 8.70
CA THR A 51 6.83 -2.36 8.81
C THR A 51 5.67 -2.43 9.78
N LYS A 52 5.72 -1.60 10.83
CA LYS A 52 4.72 -1.58 11.89
C LYS A 52 4.04 -0.21 11.97
N GLY A 53 2.84 -0.20 12.53
CA GLY A 53 2.03 0.99 12.66
C GLY A 53 0.98 1.06 11.56
N THR A 54 0.48 2.26 11.31
CA THR A 54 -0.62 2.47 10.37
C THR A 54 -0.38 3.74 9.56
N PRO A 55 -0.43 3.66 8.23
CA PRO A 55 -0.42 4.87 7.42
C PRO A 55 -1.78 5.57 7.50
N HIS A 56 -1.80 6.89 7.47
CA HIS A 56 -3.03 7.65 7.41
C HIS A 56 -3.31 8.07 5.98
N LEU A 57 -4.50 7.75 5.49
CA LEU A 57 -4.90 8.00 4.11
C LEU A 57 -5.74 9.27 4.01
N ALA A 58 -5.60 10.00 2.92
CA ALA A 58 -6.39 11.18 2.59
C ALA A 58 -6.76 11.15 1.11
N PRO A 59 -7.44 10.10 0.63
CA PRO A 59 -7.68 9.90 -0.80
C PRO A 59 -8.72 10.86 -1.36
N THR A 60 -8.50 11.28 -2.61
CA THR A 60 -9.42 12.10 -3.38
C THR A 60 -9.71 11.40 -4.70
N VAL A 61 -10.96 11.37 -5.11
CA VAL A 61 -11.35 10.85 -6.42
C VAL A 61 -10.98 11.88 -7.49
N VAL A 62 -10.14 11.49 -8.42
CA VAL A 62 -9.75 12.34 -9.56
C VAL A 62 -10.74 12.19 -10.71
N SER A 63 -11.17 10.96 -10.96
CA SER A 63 -12.22 10.68 -11.96
C SER A 63 -12.95 9.41 -11.61
N ALA A 64 -14.19 9.31 -12.05
CA ALA A 64 -15.01 8.13 -11.86
C ALA A 64 -15.92 7.97 -13.08
N ARG A 65 -15.86 6.80 -13.73
CA ARG A 65 -16.72 6.47 -14.86
C ARG A 65 -16.78 4.95 -15.05
N ASP A 66 -17.95 4.46 -15.40
CA ASP A 66 -18.20 3.08 -15.87
C ASP A 66 -17.34 1.97 -15.26
N GLY A 67 -17.39 1.83 -13.94
CA GLY A 67 -16.66 0.77 -13.26
C GLY A 67 -15.16 1.03 -13.10
N LYS A 68 -14.74 2.30 -13.23
CA LYS A 68 -13.34 2.69 -13.07
C LYS A 68 -13.24 3.97 -12.26
N VAL A 69 -12.45 3.96 -11.20
CA VAL A 69 -12.22 5.12 -10.33
C VAL A 69 -10.73 5.36 -10.23
N VAL A 70 -10.31 6.60 -10.50
CA VAL A 70 -8.91 7.02 -10.33
C VAL A 70 -8.82 7.85 -9.06
N ILE A 71 -7.86 7.50 -8.21
CA ILE A 71 -7.68 8.08 -6.88
C ILE A 71 -6.28 8.66 -6.77
N ARG A 72 -6.19 9.84 -6.16
CA ARG A 72 -4.93 10.42 -5.72
C ARG A 72 -4.98 10.59 -4.22
N ASP A 73 -3.88 10.24 -3.56
CA ASP A 73 -3.78 10.24 -2.11
C ASP A 73 -2.49 10.92 -1.68
N CYS A 74 -2.53 11.59 -0.55
CA CYS A 74 -1.33 11.97 0.20
C CYS A 74 -1.27 11.08 1.43
N VAL A 75 -0.44 10.05 1.39
CA VAL A 75 -0.35 9.08 2.47
C VAL A 75 0.61 9.61 3.53
N ASP A 76 0.12 9.67 4.77
CA ASP A 76 0.94 10.05 5.91
C ASP A 76 1.58 8.79 6.50
N GLY A 77 2.86 8.59 6.23
CA GLY A 77 3.63 7.44 6.71
C GLY A 77 4.41 7.71 7.99
N THR A 78 4.13 8.81 8.70
CA THR A 78 4.89 9.17 9.90
C THR A 78 4.75 8.13 11.02
N HIS A 79 3.65 7.39 11.05
CA HIS A 79 3.41 6.33 12.03
C HIS A 79 3.42 4.93 11.40
N TRP A 80 4.10 4.76 10.26
CA TRP A 80 4.24 3.49 9.56
C TRP A 80 5.72 3.32 9.22
N LEU A 81 6.46 2.67 10.14
CA LEU A 81 7.92 2.68 10.14
C LEU A 81 8.50 1.28 10.00
N GLU A 82 9.66 1.21 9.37
CA GLU A 82 10.39 -0.03 9.18
C GLU A 82 11.29 -0.35 10.38
N TYR A 83 11.27 -1.61 10.79
CA TYR A 83 12.08 -2.12 11.89
C TYR A 83 12.89 -3.33 11.43
N LYS A 84 14.09 -3.47 11.96
CA LYS A 84 14.88 -4.69 11.79
C LYS A 84 14.26 -5.82 12.61
N LEU A 85 14.61 -7.07 12.28
CA LEU A 85 14.09 -8.23 13.01
C LEU A 85 14.46 -8.25 14.49
N ASN A 86 15.51 -7.53 14.89
CA ASN A 86 15.88 -7.39 16.30
C ASN A 86 15.04 -6.34 17.07
N GLY A 87 14.04 -5.74 16.42
CA GLY A 87 13.15 -4.76 17.03
C GLY A 87 13.61 -3.31 16.96
N LYS A 88 14.80 -3.05 16.44
CA LYS A 88 15.33 -1.69 16.30
C LYS A 88 14.87 -1.07 14.99
N LEU A 89 14.68 0.26 14.99
CA LEU A 89 14.39 1.00 13.78
C LEU A 89 15.47 0.74 12.72
N LYS A 90 15.04 0.59 11.45
CA LYS A 90 15.97 0.37 10.35
C LYS A 90 16.94 1.54 10.17
N ASN A 91 16.41 2.77 10.36
CA ASN A 91 17.21 4.00 10.31
C ASN A 91 16.54 5.07 11.16
N ASP A 92 17.22 6.19 11.38
CA ASP A 92 16.72 7.29 12.19
C ASP A 92 15.88 8.29 11.39
N VAL A 93 15.55 7.97 10.14
CA VAL A 93 14.76 8.85 9.30
C VAL A 93 13.29 8.67 9.65
N PRO A 94 12.60 9.73 10.13
CA PRO A 94 11.18 9.64 10.42
C PRO A 94 10.39 9.40 9.12
N GLY A 95 9.24 8.75 9.24
CA GLY A 95 8.32 8.59 8.13
C GLY A 95 7.85 9.96 7.63
N SER A 96 7.44 10.02 6.39
CA SER A 96 7.04 11.24 5.74
C SER A 96 5.76 11.03 4.93
N HIS A 97 5.20 12.12 4.39
CA HIS A 97 4.08 12.06 3.47
C HIS A 97 4.58 11.69 2.08
N PHE A 98 3.81 10.89 1.37
CA PHE A 98 4.11 10.57 -0.03
C PHE A 98 2.84 10.48 -0.86
N LYS A 99 2.95 10.84 -2.13
CA LYS A 99 1.83 10.79 -3.05
C LYS A 99 1.63 9.36 -3.56
N ALA A 100 0.38 8.92 -3.60
CA ALA A 100 -0.01 7.64 -4.18
C ALA A 100 -1.11 7.87 -5.20
N ASP A 101 -0.99 7.22 -6.35
CA ASP A 101 -2.01 7.22 -7.39
C ASP A 101 -2.50 5.78 -7.58
N ALA A 102 -3.81 5.61 -7.68
CA ALA A 102 -4.40 4.29 -7.83
C ALA A 102 -5.56 4.30 -8.81
N THR A 103 -5.77 3.17 -9.46
CA THR A 103 -6.95 2.90 -10.26
C THR A 103 -7.68 1.73 -9.64
N VAL A 104 -8.98 1.89 -9.41
CA VAL A 104 -9.86 0.85 -8.88
C VAL A 104 -10.85 0.51 -9.98
N GLN A 105 -10.97 -0.76 -10.32
CA GLN A 105 -11.86 -1.22 -11.38
C GLN A 105 -12.79 -2.30 -10.87
N ARG A 106 -14.02 -2.28 -11.40
CA ARG A 106 -15.02 -3.30 -11.12
C ARG A 106 -15.01 -4.34 -12.25
N THR A 107 -14.83 -5.60 -11.87
CA THR A 107 -14.91 -6.74 -12.78
C THR A 107 -15.84 -7.76 -12.16
N LYS A 108 -16.90 -8.11 -12.88
CA LYS A 108 -17.91 -9.08 -12.39
C LYS A 108 -18.50 -8.68 -11.05
N GLY A 109 -18.74 -7.39 -10.87
CA GLY A 109 -19.31 -6.85 -9.63
C GLY A 109 -18.33 -6.67 -8.46
N ILE A 110 -17.06 -7.02 -8.65
CA ILE A 110 -16.05 -6.94 -7.60
C ILE A 110 -15.08 -5.79 -7.90
N TRP A 111 -14.90 -4.90 -6.94
CA TRP A 111 -13.97 -3.79 -7.04
C TRP A 111 -12.60 -4.20 -6.51
N LYS A 112 -11.55 -4.00 -7.32
CA LYS A 112 -10.17 -4.22 -6.89
C LYS A 112 -9.29 -3.10 -7.42
N VAL A 113 -8.22 -2.80 -6.68
CA VAL A 113 -7.18 -1.88 -7.14
C VAL A 113 -6.36 -2.61 -8.20
N THR A 114 -6.32 -2.05 -9.43
CA THR A 114 -5.60 -2.65 -10.56
C THR A 114 -4.27 -2.00 -10.82
N HIS A 115 -4.15 -0.72 -10.48
CA HIS A 115 -2.90 0.05 -10.62
C HIS A 115 -2.63 0.80 -9.35
N LEU A 116 -1.37 0.83 -8.95
CA LEU A 116 -0.90 1.56 -7.79
C LEU A 116 0.50 2.09 -8.10
N TYR A 117 0.70 3.37 -7.82
CA TYR A 117 2.00 4.01 -7.91
C TYR A 117 2.23 4.81 -6.65
N MET A 118 3.39 4.64 -6.03
CA MET A 118 3.77 5.38 -4.83
C MET A 118 5.04 6.16 -5.13
N ASP A 119 4.99 7.48 -4.92
CA ASP A 119 6.14 8.35 -5.05
C ASP A 119 7.05 8.24 -3.81
N ASP A 120 8.21 8.84 -3.91
CA ASP A 120 9.16 8.88 -2.80
C ASP A 120 8.62 9.73 -1.64
N SER A 121 9.21 9.55 -0.45
CA SER A 121 8.88 10.37 0.71
C SER A 121 9.08 11.85 0.43
N GLY A 122 8.17 12.66 0.96
CA GLY A 122 8.24 14.11 0.81
C GLY A 122 7.58 14.65 -0.46
N THR A 123 6.78 13.84 -1.18
CA THR A 123 6.15 14.28 -2.43
C THR A 123 4.79 14.97 -2.25
N CYS A 124 4.26 14.99 -1.04
CA CYS A 124 3.04 15.77 -0.77
C CYS A 124 2.95 16.28 0.68
#